data_e26ba62bb122c5ca93c0656134bc167a
#
_entry.id   e26ba62bb122c5ca93c0656134bc167a
#
_cell.length_a   1.000
_cell.length_b   1.000
_cell.length_c   1.000
_cell.angle_alpha   90.00
_cell.angle_beta   90.00
_cell.angle_gamma   90.00
#
_symmetry.space_group_name_H-M   'P 1'
#
loop_
_entity.id
_entity.type
_entity.pdbx_description
1 polymer ?
#
loop_
_entity_poly.entity_id
_entity_poly.type
_entity_poly.pdbx_seq_one_letter_code
_entity_poly.pdbx_strand_id
1 'polypeptide(L)'
;MSEKKKLFVTETILRDAHQSLAATRMRTEEMLPVAGLLDEIGYWSLECWGGATFDSCLRFLNEDPWERLRQLRKAMPNSKLQMLLRGQNLLGYKHYADDVVDEFVRLTLKNGIDVVRVFDALNDMRNLETAIRSVKKYGGICEACFSYTTSPVHDEAYFVALAREMEEAGADTICIKDMAGLLLPSAAASLVKELKKHITVPIHLHTHNTAGTGTLTLMEAAWAGVDIVDCALSPLGSGTSQPATESLVAALQGTSRDTGLNLKKLTQAAAYFQGVAQRLVDEGFFVPGQVLRPDVKALIYQVPGGMLSNLLSQMKNANAMDKYEEVLAEVPRVRADFGYPPLVTPTSQIVGTQAVLNVLQGERYRSFTKESRALLKGEYGRLPGEINQDIQRMALGDEPLITQRPADLIGPELEKFREESREFARSEEDVLSYALFPQVAEKFLRERNAGGAPKPAPAATDQGPRVLYVQDRA
;
A
#
# COMPACT_ATOMS: atom_id res chain seq x y z
N MET A 1 22.98 -31.82 6.72
CA MET A 1 21.87 -31.16 7.40
C MET A 1 21.89 -29.71 6.94
N SER A 2 20.88 -29.24 6.18
CA SER A 2 20.84 -27.85 5.77
C SER A 2 20.80 -26.96 7.03
N GLU A 3 21.59 -25.90 7.01
CA GLU A 3 21.65 -24.91 8.09
C GLU A 3 20.23 -24.41 8.36
N LYS A 4 19.78 -24.46 9.64
CA LYS A 4 18.45 -23.97 10.02
C LYS A 4 18.43 -22.45 9.87
N LYS A 5 17.81 -21.95 8.79
CA LYS A 5 17.64 -20.50 8.58
C LYS A 5 16.22 -20.09 8.95
N LYS A 6 16.06 -19.50 10.13
CA LYS A 6 14.78 -18.98 10.65
C LYS A 6 14.07 -18.10 9.61
N LEU A 7 12.74 -18.28 9.45
CA LEU A 7 11.90 -17.34 8.71
C LEU A 7 11.44 -16.23 9.67
N PHE A 8 11.58 -14.98 9.26
CA PHE A 8 11.06 -13.85 10.01
C PHE A 8 9.67 -13.47 9.53
N VAL A 9 8.86 -12.89 10.42
CA VAL A 9 7.47 -12.49 10.14
C VAL A 9 7.28 -11.02 10.49
N THR A 10 6.72 -10.25 9.58
CA THR A 10 6.13 -8.93 9.83
C THR A 10 4.64 -9.09 10.03
N GLU A 11 4.11 -8.53 11.11
CA GLU A 11 2.69 -8.51 11.41
C GLU A 11 2.04 -7.23 10.87
N THR A 12 0.95 -7.38 10.12
CA THR A 12 0.29 -6.27 9.41
C THR A 12 -1.05 -5.87 10.02
N ILE A 13 -1.48 -6.51 11.12
CA ILE A 13 -2.82 -6.31 11.68
C ILE A 13 -3.10 -4.86 12.07
N LEU A 14 -2.07 -4.10 12.45
CA LEU A 14 -2.21 -2.70 12.86
C LEU A 14 -2.26 -1.72 11.67
N ARG A 15 -2.04 -2.18 10.44
CA ARG A 15 -2.10 -1.31 9.26
C ARG A 15 -2.78 -1.98 8.06
N ASP A 16 -2.06 -2.83 7.28
CA ASP A 16 -2.52 -3.28 5.96
C ASP A 16 -3.72 -4.23 6.06
N ALA A 17 -3.77 -5.08 7.07
CA ALA A 17 -4.87 -6.01 7.28
C ALA A 17 -6.22 -5.29 7.40
N HIS A 18 -6.35 -4.35 8.34
CA HIS A 18 -7.61 -3.61 8.50
C HIS A 18 -7.83 -2.54 7.42
N GLN A 19 -6.77 -2.10 6.73
CA GLN A 19 -6.94 -1.29 5.52
C GLN A 19 -7.62 -2.09 4.42
N SER A 20 -7.22 -3.34 4.24
CA SER A 20 -7.69 -4.21 3.16
C SER A 20 -9.08 -4.81 3.40
N LEU A 21 -9.45 -5.05 4.66
CA LEU A 21 -10.71 -5.69 5.03
C LEU A 21 -11.77 -4.72 5.54
N ALA A 22 -11.37 -3.61 6.18
CA ALA A 22 -12.24 -2.75 6.96
C ALA A 22 -11.97 -1.26 6.74
N ALA A 23 -11.57 -0.89 5.53
CA ALA A 23 -11.40 0.50 5.07
C ALA A 23 -10.59 1.39 6.04
N THR A 24 -9.61 0.83 6.75
CA THR A 24 -8.74 1.53 7.71
C THR A 24 -9.51 2.11 8.91
N ARG A 25 -10.49 1.38 9.47
CA ARG A 25 -11.38 1.87 10.54
C ARG A 25 -11.01 1.39 11.94
N MET A 26 -9.84 0.75 12.15
CA MET A 26 -9.35 0.43 13.49
C MET A 26 -8.88 1.71 14.20
N ARG A 27 -9.33 1.90 15.44
CA ARG A 27 -9.03 3.07 16.27
C ARG A 27 -7.75 2.87 17.07
N THR A 28 -7.07 3.95 17.44
CA THR A 28 -5.86 3.87 18.27
C THR A 28 -6.16 3.21 19.63
N GLU A 29 -7.30 3.52 20.24
CA GLU A 29 -7.73 2.93 21.53
C GLU A 29 -7.92 1.41 21.49
N GLU A 30 -8.12 0.83 20.29
CA GLU A 30 -8.24 -0.61 20.07
C GLU A 30 -6.88 -1.28 19.84
N MET A 31 -5.86 -0.53 19.46
CA MET A 31 -4.50 -1.05 19.24
C MET A 31 -3.69 -1.10 20.55
N LEU A 32 -3.85 -0.09 21.41
CA LEU A 32 -3.02 0.10 22.59
C LEU A 32 -3.14 -1.03 23.63
N PRO A 33 -4.34 -1.59 23.95
CA PRO A 33 -4.46 -2.62 24.98
C PRO A 33 -3.68 -3.90 24.69
N VAL A 34 -3.49 -4.24 23.41
CA VAL A 34 -2.80 -5.46 22.99
C VAL A 34 -1.33 -5.20 22.58
N ALA A 35 -0.94 -3.94 22.48
CA ALA A 35 0.37 -3.52 21.97
C ALA A 35 1.54 -4.16 22.74
N GLY A 36 1.47 -4.19 24.08
CA GLY A 36 2.50 -4.85 24.91
C GLY A 36 2.65 -6.33 24.62
N LEU A 37 1.54 -7.05 24.38
CA LEU A 37 1.59 -8.46 23.98
C LEU A 37 2.23 -8.62 22.59
N LEU A 38 1.88 -7.75 21.62
CA LEU A 38 2.49 -7.76 20.29
C LEU A 38 4.00 -7.51 20.36
N ASP A 39 4.43 -6.57 21.22
CA ASP A 39 5.84 -6.23 21.44
C ASP A 39 6.67 -7.43 21.97
N GLU A 40 6.04 -8.33 22.71
CA GLU A 40 6.68 -9.51 23.31
C GLU A 40 6.71 -10.76 22.39
N ILE A 41 5.99 -10.76 21.26
CA ILE A 41 5.90 -11.94 20.37
C ILE A 41 7.22 -12.17 19.62
N GLY A 42 7.96 -11.12 19.31
CA GLY A 42 9.25 -11.21 18.64
C GLY A 42 9.16 -11.23 17.12
N TYR A 43 8.22 -10.52 16.55
CA TYR A 43 8.12 -10.24 15.11
C TYR A 43 9.39 -9.56 14.56
N TRP A 44 9.62 -9.66 13.26
CA TRP A 44 10.64 -8.86 12.58
C TRP A 44 10.31 -7.37 12.69
N SER A 45 9.08 -7.02 12.36
CA SER A 45 8.52 -5.68 12.50
C SER A 45 7.00 -5.76 12.67
N LEU A 46 6.41 -4.67 13.16
CA LEU A 46 4.97 -4.45 13.24
C LEU A 46 4.61 -3.30 12.28
N GLU A 47 3.90 -3.61 11.20
CA GLU A 47 3.43 -2.59 10.29
C GLU A 47 2.21 -1.89 10.87
N CYS A 48 2.35 -0.61 11.25
CA CYS A 48 1.35 0.11 12.05
C CYS A 48 0.98 1.50 11.51
N TRP A 49 1.68 1.99 10.47
CA TRP A 49 1.50 3.36 10.01
C TRP A 49 1.74 3.51 8.50
N GLY A 50 1.40 4.68 7.94
CA GLY A 50 1.51 4.93 6.50
C GLY A 50 0.32 4.43 5.71
N GLY A 51 0.47 4.29 4.40
CA GLY A 51 -0.63 3.93 3.50
C GLY A 51 -1.83 4.87 3.63
N ALA A 52 -3.02 4.32 3.84
CA ALA A 52 -4.25 5.09 4.04
C ALA A 52 -4.52 5.44 5.53
N THR A 53 -3.67 5.00 6.46
CA THR A 53 -3.88 5.21 7.90
C THR A 53 -3.93 6.69 8.25
N PHE A 54 -3.01 7.48 7.69
CA PHE A 54 -2.88 8.89 7.97
C PHE A 54 -4.15 9.68 7.60
N ASP A 55 -4.59 9.54 6.35
CA ASP A 55 -5.82 10.17 5.86
C ASP A 55 -7.05 9.68 6.64
N SER A 56 -7.10 8.38 6.94
CA SER A 56 -8.21 7.79 7.70
C SER A 56 -8.28 8.33 9.13
N CYS A 57 -7.15 8.54 9.80
CA CYS A 57 -7.11 9.18 11.11
C CYS A 57 -7.78 10.56 11.09
N LEU A 58 -7.37 11.41 10.16
CA LEU A 58 -7.87 12.77 10.05
C LEU A 58 -9.33 12.83 9.59
N ARG A 59 -9.69 12.04 8.56
CA ARG A 59 -10.96 12.15 7.86
C ARG A 59 -12.11 11.42 8.53
N PHE A 60 -11.84 10.28 9.12
CA PHE A 60 -12.88 9.35 9.57
C PHE A 60 -12.83 9.03 11.05
N LEU A 61 -11.63 8.97 11.64
CA LEU A 61 -11.46 8.58 13.03
C LEU A 61 -11.36 9.79 13.96
N ASN A 62 -11.13 10.98 13.39
CA ASN A 62 -10.87 12.19 14.13
C ASN A 62 -9.70 12.04 15.13
N GLU A 63 -8.64 11.37 14.68
CA GLU A 63 -7.43 11.12 15.45
C GLU A 63 -6.23 11.84 14.82
N ASP A 64 -5.30 12.28 15.66
CA ASP A 64 -4.00 12.78 15.21
C ASP A 64 -3.11 11.61 14.79
N PRO A 65 -2.73 11.48 13.48
CA PRO A 65 -1.94 10.36 13.00
C PRO A 65 -0.53 10.32 13.62
N TRP A 66 0.07 11.46 13.94
CA TRP A 66 1.38 11.52 14.59
C TRP A 66 1.31 11.10 16.06
N GLU A 67 0.24 11.50 16.75
CA GLU A 67 0.01 11.07 18.13
C GLU A 67 -0.26 9.57 18.22
N ARG A 68 -1.02 8.99 17.27
CA ARG A 68 -1.16 7.54 17.13
C ARG A 68 0.20 6.86 17.06
N LEU A 69 1.09 7.35 16.21
CA LEU A 69 2.44 6.78 16.06
C LEU A 69 3.23 6.85 17.37
N ARG A 70 3.25 8.01 18.04
CA ARG A 70 3.94 8.19 19.32
C ARG A 70 3.41 7.27 20.42
N GLN A 71 2.08 7.09 20.48
CA GLN A 71 1.46 6.18 21.45
C GLN A 71 1.82 4.73 21.18
N LEU A 72 1.78 4.30 19.91
CA LEU A 72 2.21 2.95 19.51
C LEU A 72 3.68 2.73 19.81
N ARG A 73 4.57 3.68 19.50
CA ARG A 73 6.00 3.58 19.86
C ARG A 73 6.21 3.45 21.36
N LYS A 74 5.48 4.22 22.16
CA LYS A 74 5.55 4.13 23.63
C LYS A 74 5.08 2.77 24.14
N ALA A 75 4.03 2.21 23.53
CA ALA A 75 3.45 0.93 23.92
C ALA A 75 4.27 -0.30 23.46
N MET A 76 5.08 -0.14 22.41
CA MET A 76 5.88 -1.21 21.79
C MET A 76 7.37 -0.79 21.68
N PRO A 77 8.08 -0.60 22.81
CA PRO A 77 9.44 -0.07 22.82
C PRO A 77 10.49 -1.01 22.22
N ASN A 78 10.26 -2.32 22.19
CA ASN A 78 11.23 -3.33 21.77
C ASN A 78 11.08 -3.75 20.30
N SER A 79 9.88 -3.57 19.72
CA SER A 79 9.59 -3.97 18.34
C SER A 79 10.02 -2.90 17.35
N LYS A 80 10.46 -3.32 16.16
CA LYS A 80 10.59 -2.40 15.03
C LYS A 80 9.20 -2.03 14.53
N LEU A 81 8.89 -0.73 14.50
CA LEU A 81 7.68 -0.23 13.88
C LEU A 81 7.93 0.07 12.40
N GLN A 82 7.02 -0.40 11.57
CA GLN A 82 7.11 -0.28 10.11
C GLN A 82 5.99 0.58 9.56
N MET A 83 6.30 1.34 8.53
CA MET A 83 5.32 2.08 7.74
C MET A 83 5.41 1.80 6.25
N LEU A 84 4.31 2.05 5.53
CA LEU A 84 4.27 2.07 4.07
C LEU A 84 4.35 3.49 3.54
N LEU A 85 5.30 3.74 2.63
CA LEU A 85 5.52 5.03 1.97
C LEU A 85 5.47 4.88 0.44
N ARG A 86 4.70 5.73 -0.24
CA ARG A 86 4.57 5.71 -1.71
C ARG A 86 5.63 6.59 -2.37
N GLY A 87 6.91 6.33 -2.11
CA GLY A 87 8.02 7.08 -2.71
C GLY A 87 7.77 8.60 -2.71
N GLN A 88 7.88 9.22 -3.89
CA GLN A 88 7.67 10.66 -4.08
C GLN A 88 6.24 11.14 -3.78
N ASN A 89 5.26 10.23 -3.75
CA ASN A 89 3.87 10.55 -3.41
C ASN A 89 3.61 10.54 -1.90
N LEU A 90 4.58 10.21 -1.08
CA LEU A 90 4.42 10.07 0.36
C LEU A 90 3.21 9.19 0.74
N LEU A 91 2.15 9.79 1.25
CA LEU A 91 0.89 9.13 1.57
C LEU A 91 -0.28 9.58 0.66
N GLY A 92 0.01 10.49 -0.29
CA GLY A 92 -0.94 11.06 -1.24
C GLY A 92 -0.98 10.35 -2.59
N TYR A 93 -1.52 11.05 -3.58
CA TYR A 93 -1.74 10.57 -4.95
C TYR A 93 -1.05 11.43 -6.02
N LYS A 94 -0.26 12.41 -5.60
CA LYS A 94 0.57 13.28 -6.45
C LYS A 94 2.00 13.26 -5.97
N HIS A 95 2.94 13.68 -6.80
CA HIS A 95 4.31 13.93 -6.37
C HIS A 95 4.40 15.16 -5.46
N TYR A 96 5.25 15.08 -4.47
CA TYR A 96 5.63 16.19 -3.60
C TYR A 96 7.07 16.63 -3.91
N ALA A 97 7.40 17.86 -3.56
CA ALA A 97 8.77 18.37 -3.68
C ALA A 97 9.74 17.59 -2.77
N ASP A 98 11.01 17.54 -3.15
CA ASP A 98 12.04 16.77 -2.44
C ASP A 98 12.24 17.22 -0.99
N ASP A 99 12.09 18.51 -0.71
CA ASP A 99 12.18 19.06 0.65
C ASP A 99 11.03 18.57 1.56
N VAL A 100 9.84 18.43 1.00
CA VAL A 100 8.68 17.86 1.72
C VAL A 100 8.89 16.37 1.99
N VAL A 101 9.43 15.61 1.02
CA VAL A 101 9.75 14.18 1.19
C VAL A 101 10.82 13.99 2.26
N ASP A 102 11.92 14.76 2.19
CA ASP A 102 13.02 14.67 3.16
C ASP A 102 12.55 14.97 4.59
N GLU A 103 11.77 16.03 4.77
CA GLU A 103 11.24 16.42 6.08
C GLU A 103 10.22 15.41 6.61
N PHE A 104 9.34 14.87 5.75
CA PHE A 104 8.38 13.84 6.14
C PHE A 104 9.10 12.59 6.66
N VAL A 105 10.11 12.10 5.95
CA VAL A 105 10.90 10.94 6.37
C VAL A 105 11.63 11.22 7.68
N ARG A 106 12.24 12.40 7.82
CA ARG A 106 12.92 12.81 9.06
C ARG A 106 11.98 12.75 10.27
N LEU A 107 10.79 13.34 10.16
CA LEU A 107 9.81 13.35 11.25
C LEU A 107 9.21 11.97 11.50
N THR A 108 9.00 11.18 10.47
CA THR A 108 8.53 9.79 10.60
C THR A 108 9.45 8.96 11.49
N LEU A 109 10.75 8.99 11.21
CA LEU A 109 11.76 8.29 12.02
C LEU A 109 11.87 8.88 13.43
N LYS A 110 11.86 10.21 13.56
CA LYS A 110 11.87 10.89 14.86
C LYS A 110 10.68 10.50 15.74
N ASN A 111 9.51 10.28 15.16
CA ASN A 111 8.28 9.91 15.90
C ASN A 111 8.15 8.42 16.16
N GLY A 112 9.10 7.58 15.72
CA GLY A 112 9.24 6.21 16.21
C GLY A 112 9.10 5.11 15.16
N ILE A 113 9.08 5.41 13.87
CA ILE A 113 9.23 4.39 12.83
C ILE A 113 10.69 3.96 12.73
N ASP A 114 10.92 2.65 12.61
CA ASP A 114 12.25 2.07 12.39
C ASP A 114 12.44 1.63 10.94
N VAL A 115 11.40 1.05 10.33
CA VAL A 115 11.43 0.49 8.98
C VAL A 115 10.49 1.30 8.07
N VAL A 116 11.05 1.91 7.04
CA VAL A 116 10.27 2.59 6.00
C VAL A 116 10.23 1.72 4.76
N ARG A 117 9.05 1.16 4.48
CA ARG A 117 8.75 0.38 3.28
C ARG A 117 8.38 1.34 2.17
N VAL A 118 9.27 1.51 1.19
CA VAL A 118 9.12 2.48 0.10
C VAL A 118 8.78 1.76 -1.21
N PHE A 119 7.71 2.17 -1.89
CA PHE A 119 7.34 1.63 -3.20
C PHE A 119 6.88 2.73 -4.16
N ASP A 120 6.95 2.44 -5.45
CA ASP A 120 6.33 3.22 -6.52
C ASP A 120 5.33 2.39 -7.31
N ALA A 121 4.21 3.00 -7.72
CA ALA A 121 3.16 2.31 -8.46
C ALA A 121 3.60 1.86 -9.87
N LEU A 122 4.58 2.53 -10.47
CA LEU A 122 5.11 2.23 -11.81
C LEU A 122 6.42 1.44 -11.76
N ASN A 123 6.98 1.20 -10.58
CA ASN A 123 8.34 0.68 -10.40
C ASN A 123 9.42 1.61 -10.99
N ASP A 124 9.16 2.91 -11.06
CA ASP A 124 10.14 3.90 -11.51
C ASP A 124 11.09 4.26 -10.35
N MET A 125 12.32 3.78 -10.40
CA MET A 125 13.33 4.02 -9.36
C MET A 125 13.56 5.49 -9.07
N ARG A 126 13.40 6.38 -10.06
CA ARG A 126 13.54 7.82 -9.88
C ARG A 126 12.54 8.41 -8.86
N ASN A 127 11.37 7.77 -8.72
CA ASN A 127 10.36 8.14 -7.72
C ASN A 127 10.68 7.64 -6.31
N LEU A 128 11.68 6.77 -6.16
CA LEU A 128 12.12 6.22 -4.87
C LEU A 128 13.38 6.91 -4.32
N GLU A 129 14.18 7.54 -5.17
CA GLU A 129 15.52 8.06 -4.85
C GLU A 129 15.55 8.96 -3.61
N THR A 130 14.69 9.99 -3.56
CA THR A 130 14.67 10.92 -2.42
C THR A 130 14.25 10.24 -1.14
N ALA A 131 13.24 9.37 -1.19
CA ALA A 131 12.78 8.64 -0.01
C ALA A 131 13.86 7.69 0.52
N ILE A 132 14.50 6.88 -0.35
CA ILE A 132 15.59 5.97 0.04
C ILE A 132 16.74 6.77 0.66
N ARG A 133 17.22 7.82 -0.02
CA ARG A 133 18.29 8.68 0.46
C ARG A 133 17.97 9.30 1.83
N SER A 134 16.75 9.79 2.03
CA SER A 134 16.32 10.41 3.29
C SER A 134 16.23 9.38 4.43
N VAL A 135 15.69 8.16 4.18
CA VAL A 135 15.69 7.10 5.18
C VAL A 135 17.11 6.77 5.63
N LYS A 136 18.05 6.61 4.70
CA LYS A 136 19.47 6.35 5.03
C LYS A 136 20.14 7.52 5.73
N LYS A 137 19.87 8.75 5.31
CA LYS A 137 20.39 9.99 5.93
C LYS A 137 20.01 10.10 7.40
N TYR A 138 18.80 9.71 7.77
CA TYR A 138 18.29 9.82 9.13
C TYR A 138 18.36 8.52 9.95
N GLY A 139 19.06 7.49 9.43
CA GLY A 139 19.38 6.27 10.17
C GLY A 139 18.24 5.24 10.29
N GLY A 140 17.22 5.34 9.46
CA GLY A 140 16.15 4.33 9.36
C GLY A 140 16.58 3.09 8.57
N ILE A 141 15.80 2.03 8.69
CA ILE A 141 15.91 0.83 7.86
C ILE A 141 15.07 1.06 6.60
N CYS A 142 15.72 1.04 5.44
CA CYS A 142 15.07 1.21 4.15
C CYS A 142 14.69 -0.15 3.57
N GLU A 143 13.39 -0.42 3.46
CA GLU A 143 12.86 -1.54 2.71
C GLU A 143 12.33 -1.03 1.37
N ALA A 144 13.06 -1.25 0.29
CA ALA A 144 12.63 -0.87 -1.04
C ALA A 144 11.79 -1.99 -1.67
N CYS A 145 10.68 -1.63 -2.31
CA CYS A 145 9.72 -2.59 -2.85
C CYS A 145 9.52 -2.39 -4.33
N PHE A 146 9.47 -3.49 -5.06
CA PHE A 146 8.84 -3.48 -6.37
C PHE A 146 7.40 -4.01 -6.31
N SER A 147 6.50 -3.34 -7.01
CA SER A 147 5.12 -3.77 -7.19
C SER A 147 5.10 -4.97 -8.14
N TYR A 148 4.80 -6.16 -7.58
CA TYR A 148 4.73 -7.38 -8.37
C TYR A 148 3.44 -7.41 -9.21
N THR A 149 3.58 -7.80 -10.45
CA THR A 149 2.48 -8.02 -11.39
C THR A 149 2.93 -8.99 -12.48
N THR A 150 2.00 -9.41 -13.34
CA THR A 150 2.28 -10.27 -14.49
C THR A 150 1.91 -9.55 -15.78
N SER A 151 2.77 -9.59 -16.78
CA SER A 151 2.54 -9.10 -18.14
C SER A 151 3.70 -9.55 -19.04
N PRO A 152 3.64 -9.29 -20.36
CA PRO A 152 4.75 -9.59 -21.24
C PRO A 152 6.08 -8.90 -20.90
N VAL A 153 6.05 -7.80 -20.13
CA VAL A 153 7.27 -7.05 -19.73
C VAL A 153 7.71 -7.34 -18.29
N HIS A 154 6.88 -7.98 -17.47
CA HIS A 154 7.18 -8.27 -16.07
C HIS A 154 7.60 -9.74 -15.92
N ASP A 155 8.81 -10.06 -16.37
CA ASP A 155 9.46 -11.35 -16.20
C ASP A 155 10.43 -11.34 -14.99
N GLU A 156 11.07 -12.48 -14.71
CA GLU A 156 12.03 -12.58 -13.61
C GLU A 156 13.25 -11.65 -13.82
N ALA A 157 13.70 -11.48 -15.06
CA ALA A 157 14.84 -10.61 -15.35
C ALA A 157 14.54 -9.15 -15.05
N TYR A 158 13.30 -8.69 -15.35
CA TYR A 158 12.81 -7.36 -15.00
C TYR A 158 12.87 -7.13 -13.47
N PHE A 159 12.34 -8.06 -12.67
CA PHE A 159 12.34 -7.92 -11.21
C PHE A 159 13.74 -8.03 -10.60
N VAL A 160 14.61 -8.86 -11.17
CA VAL A 160 16.03 -8.94 -10.75
C VAL A 160 16.75 -7.63 -11.03
N ALA A 161 16.54 -7.01 -12.19
CA ALA A 161 17.13 -5.71 -12.51
C ALA A 161 16.69 -4.63 -11.49
N LEU A 162 15.39 -4.54 -11.21
CA LEU A 162 14.86 -3.61 -10.20
C LEU A 162 15.45 -3.86 -8.81
N ALA A 163 15.51 -5.12 -8.38
CA ALA A 163 16.05 -5.46 -7.06
C ALA A 163 17.52 -5.03 -6.92
N ARG A 164 18.34 -5.19 -7.98
CA ARG A 164 19.71 -4.71 -8.00
C ARG A 164 19.80 -3.19 -7.93
N GLU A 165 19.00 -2.47 -8.71
CA GLU A 165 18.95 -1.01 -8.65
C GLU A 165 18.55 -0.52 -7.24
N MET A 166 17.62 -1.20 -6.57
CA MET A 166 17.21 -0.89 -5.19
C MET A 166 18.34 -1.15 -4.18
N GLU A 167 19.06 -2.27 -4.31
CA GLU A 167 20.22 -2.57 -3.46
C GLU A 167 21.33 -1.54 -3.68
N GLU A 168 21.65 -1.21 -4.95
CA GLU A 168 22.64 -0.18 -5.31
C GLU A 168 22.24 1.21 -4.78
N ALA A 169 20.94 1.53 -4.72
CA ALA A 169 20.42 2.76 -4.12
C ALA A 169 20.53 2.79 -2.58
N GLY A 170 20.91 1.69 -1.93
CA GLY A 170 21.15 1.58 -0.50
C GLY A 170 20.00 0.99 0.31
N ALA A 171 19.10 0.23 -0.30
CA ALA A 171 18.08 -0.51 0.44
C ALA A 171 18.71 -1.55 1.39
N ASP A 172 18.18 -1.65 2.60
CA ASP A 172 18.60 -2.65 3.60
C ASP A 172 17.87 -3.99 3.42
N THR A 173 16.68 -3.98 2.81
CA THR A 173 15.88 -5.15 2.43
C THR A 173 15.15 -4.87 1.13
N ILE A 174 14.90 -5.91 0.32
CA ILE A 174 14.10 -5.82 -0.90
C ILE A 174 12.78 -6.54 -0.70
N CYS A 175 11.67 -5.87 -0.97
CA CYS A 175 10.34 -6.45 -0.82
C CYS A 175 9.68 -6.75 -2.17
N ILE A 176 9.32 -8.01 -2.37
CA ILE A 176 8.38 -8.43 -3.42
C ILE A 176 6.99 -8.03 -2.94
N LYS A 177 6.38 -6.99 -3.52
CA LYS A 177 5.09 -6.48 -3.06
C LYS A 177 3.95 -6.88 -4.01
N ASP A 178 3.31 -8.00 -3.69
CA ASP A 178 2.17 -8.55 -4.42
C ASP A 178 0.85 -8.11 -3.78
N MET A 179 0.40 -6.91 -4.12
CA MET A 179 -0.82 -6.31 -3.58
C MET A 179 -2.11 -6.89 -4.15
N ALA A 180 -2.03 -7.63 -5.24
CA ALA A 180 -3.20 -8.20 -5.91
C ALA A 180 -3.35 -9.72 -5.66
N GLY A 181 -2.36 -10.36 -5.02
CA GLY A 181 -2.35 -11.82 -4.82
C GLY A 181 -2.13 -12.60 -6.13
N LEU A 182 -1.31 -12.05 -7.04
CA LEU A 182 -1.02 -12.63 -8.36
C LEU A 182 0.18 -13.58 -8.33
N LEU A 183 1.00 -13.52 -7.31
CA LEU A 183 2.20 -14.33 -7.19
C LEU A 183 1.82 -15.75 -6.77
N LEU A 184 1.84 -16.66 -7.73
CA LEU A 184 1.54 -18.06 -7.49
C LEU A 184 2.72 -18.79 -6.81
N PRO A 185 2.47 -19.90 -6.08
CA PRO A 185 3.50 -20.60 -5.30
C PRO A 185 4.77 -20.95 -6.07
N SER A 186 4.64 -21.55 -7.27
CA SER A 186 5.78 -21.92 -8.11
C SER A 186 6.57 -20.71 -8.61
N ALA A 187 5.87 -19.62 -8.98
CA ALA A 187 6.49 -18.38 -9.41
C ALA A 187 7.23 -17.69 -8.24
N ALA A 188 6.67 -17.72 -7.03
CA ALA A 188 7.33 -17.22 -5.84
C ALA A 188 8.63 -17.97 -5.55
N ALA A 189 8.58 -19.29 -5.61
CA ALA A 189 9.78 -20.11 -5.40
C ALA A 189 10.86 -19.84 -6.45
N SER A 190 10.48 -19.67 -7.72
CA SER A 190 11.41 -19.34 -8.82
C SER A 190 12.03 -17.96 -8.63
N LEU A 191 11.20 -16.94 -8.44
CA LEU A 191 11.65 -15.56 -8.29
C LEU A 191 12.56 -15.38 -7.06
N VAL A 192 12.20 -15.97 -5.90
CA VAL A 192 13.05 -15.91 -4.69
C VAL A 192 14.41 -16.55 -4.95
N LYS A 193 14.47 -17.73 -5.58
CA LYS A 193 15.74 -18.39 -5.93
C LYS A 193 16.58 -17.55 -6.88
N GLU A 194 15.94 -16.90 -7.85
CA GLU A 194 16.65 -16.07 -8.82
C GLU A 194 17.20 -14.81 -8.13
N LEU A 195 16.38 -14.09 -7.36
CA LEU A 195 16.83 -12.94 -6.58
C LEU A 195 18.01 -13.26 -5.67
N LYS A 196 18.00 -14.41 -4.97
CA LYS A 196 19.10 -14.88 -4.10
C LYS A 196 20.44 -15.05 -4.81
N LYS A 197 20.47 -15.19 -6.13
CA LYS A 197 21.70 -15.25 -6.91
C LYS A 197 22.28 -13.86 -7.22
N HIS A 198 21.44 -12.82 -7.18
CA HIS A 198 21.76 -11.49 -7.72
C HIS A 198 21.85 -10.37 -6.69
N ILE A 199 21.20 -10.53 -5.52
CA ILE A 199 21.25 -9.56 -4.43
C ILE A 199 21.72 -10.21 -3.13
N THR A 200 22.31 -9.39 -2.25
CA THR A 200 22.89 -9.85 -0.97
C THR A 200 22.03 -9.50 0.23
N VAL A 201 21.21 -8.46 0.11
CA VAL A 201 20.29 -8.03 1.18
C VAL A 201 19.14 -9.01 1.37
N PRO A 202 18.51 -9.05 2.56
CA PRO A 202 17.36 -9.91 2.82
C PRO A 202 16.21 -9.64 1.85
N ILE A 203 15.51 -10.72 1.46
CA ILE A 203 14.30 -10.67 0.65
C ILE A 203 13.10 -10.75 1.57
N HIS A 204 12.17 -9.82 1.42
CA HIS A 204 10.88 -9.79 2.07
C HIS A 204 9.78 -10.11 1.05
N LEU A 205 8.79 -10.93 1.42
CA LEU A 205 7.63 -11.21 0.58
C LEU A 205 6.35 -10.73 1.25
N HIS A 206 5.68 -9.81 0.60
CA HIS A 206 4.33 -9.34 0.91
C HIS A 206 3.37 -9.85 -0.17
N THR A 207 2.33 -10.57 0.22
CA THR A 207 1.26 -11.01 -0.70
C THR A 207 -0.10 -10.96 -0.04
N HIS A 208 -1.12 -10.62 -0.82
CA HIS A 208 -2.51 -10.72 -0.39
C HIS A 208 -3.07 -12.10 -0.74
N ASN A 209 -4.05 -12.56 0.06
CA ASN A 209 -4.64 -13.89 -0.10
C ASN A 209 -5.94 -13.85 -0.94
N THR A 210 -6.05 -12.89 -1.86
CA THR A 210 -7.27 -12.64 -2.65
C THR A 210 -7.72 -13.87 -3.43
N ALA A 211 -6.79 -14.56 -4.10
CA ALA A 211 -7.08 -15.79 -4.84
C ALA A 211 -7.13 -17.06 -3.95
N GLY A 212 -6.85 -16.93 -2.65
CA GLY A 212 -6.77 -18.06 -1.72
C GLY A 212 -5.44 -18.83 -1.77
N THR A 213 -4.48 -18.42 -2.59
CA THR A 213 -3.18 -19.08 -2.77
C THR A 213 -2.08 -18.53 -1.87
N GLY A 214 -2.30 -17.40 -1.18
CA GLY A 214 -1.27 -16.65 -0.47
C GLY A 214 -0.50 -17.47 0.56
N THR A 215 -1.16 -18.29 1.38
CA THR A 215 -0.47 -19.15 2.35
C THR A 215 0.45 -20.16 1.65
N LEU A 216 0.00 -20.75 0.54
CA LEU A 216 0.82 -21.68 -0.26
C LEU A 216 2.02 -20.94 -0.87
N THR A 217 1.80 -19.72 -1.34
CA THR A 217 2.84 -18.84 -1.89
C THR A 217 3.91 -18.53 -0.84
N LEU A 218 3.53 -18.19 0.40
CA LEU A 218 4.47 -17.96 1.49
C LEU A 218 5.24 -19.22 1.87
N MET A 219 4.58 -20.38 1.87
CA MET A 219 5.23 -21.68 2.15
C MET A 219 6.30 -22.01 1.10
N GLU A 220 5.98 -21.92 -0.19
CA GLU A 220 6.93 -22.18 -1.27
C GLU A 220 8.10 -21.17 -1.28
N ALA A 221 7.81 -19.89 -1.03
CA ALA A 221 8.84 -18.87 -0.87
C ALA A 221 9.75 -19.16 0.34
N ALA A 222 9.18 -19.64 1.46
CA ALA A 222 9.94 -20.03 2.64
C ALA A 222 10.93 -21.16 2.29
N TRP A 223 10.48 -22.20 1.61
CA TRP A 223 11.36 -23.29 1.15
C TRP A 223 12.39 -22.83 0.11
N ALA A 224 12.07 -21.83 -0.69
CA ALA A 224 13.00 -21.23 -1.66
C ALA A 224 14.06 -20.32 -1.01
N GLY A 225 13.89 -19.94 0.27
CA GLY A 225 14.88 -19.18 1.04
C GLY A 225 14.56 -17.70 1.24
N VAL A 226 13.29 -17.25 1.08
CA VAL A 226 12.88 -15.90 1.48
C VAL A 226 13.22 -15.67 2.95
N ASP A 227 13.61 -14.45 3.33
CA ASP A 227 14.07 -14.17 4.69
C ASP A 227 12.94 -13.70 5.59
N ILE A 228 12.02 -12.88 5.07
CA ILE A 228 10.94 -12.24 5.82
C ILE A 228 9.65 -12.39 5.02
N VAL A 229 8.51 -12.55 5.72
CA VAL A 229 7.18 -12.59 5.10
C VAL A 229 6.20 -11.74 5.87
N ASP A 230 5.20 -11.17 5.17
CA ASP A 230 4.07 -10.49 5.81
C ASP A 230 2.94 -11.47 6.09
N CYS A 231 2.38 -11.37 7.29
CA CYS A 231 1.18 -12.07 7.71
C CYS A 231 0.26 -11.12 8.49
N ALA A 232 -0.97 -11.56 8.74
CA ALA A 232 -1.92 -10.87 9.59
C ALA A 232 -2.56 -11.84 10.56
N LEU A 233 -2.69 -11.49 11.84
CA LEU A 233 -3.43 -12.30 12.81
C LEU A 233 -4.84 -12.63 12.29
N SER A 234 -5.28 -13.87 12.49
CA SER A 234 -6.42 -14.50 11.80
C SER A 234 -7.74 -13.72 11.81
N PRO A 235 -8.13 -12.93 12.83
CA PRO A 235 -9.37 -12.18 12.80
C PRO A 235 -9.46 -11.14 11.67
N LEU A 236 -8.31 -10.63 11.22
CA LEU A 236 -8.16 -9.71 10.09
C LEU A 236 -7.17 -10.24 9.03
N GLY A 237 -6.93 -11.55 9.03
CA GLY A 237 -6.13 -12.24 8.02
C GLY A 237 -6.99 -12.88 6.93
N SER A 238 -6.33 -13.29 5.85
CA SER A 238 -6.93 -13.97 4.69
C SER A 238 -7.84 -13.08 3.82
N GLY A 239 -8.43 -13.65 2.79
CA GLY A 239 -9.21 -12.90 1.81
C GLY A 239 -8.37 -11.82 1.13
N THR A 240 -8.87 -10.59 1.10
CA THR A 240 -8.13 -9.44 0.53
C THR A 240 -7.01 -8.91 1.43
N SER A 241 -6.79 -9.52 2.60
CA SER A 241 -5.65 -9.27 3.49
C SER A 241 -4.52 -10.29 3.28
N GLN A 242 -3.52 -10.28 4.15
CA GLN A 242 -2.38 -11.21 4.13
C GLN A 242 -2.78 -12.59 4.70
N PRO A 243 -2.00 -13.65 4.42
CA PRO A 243 -2.19 -14.94 5.05
C PRO A 243 -2.16 -14.89 6.58
N ALA A 244 -2.93 -15.79 7.22
CA ALA A 244 -3.03 -15.82 8.69
C ALA A 244 -1.70 -16.19 9.34
N THR A 245 -1.24 -15.34 10.28
CA THR A 245 0.04 -15.50 11.00
C THR A 245 0.12 -16.83 11.73
N GLU A 246 -0.91 -17.17 12.53
CA GLU A 246 -0.92 -18.37 13.34
C GLU A 246 -0.84 -19.65 12.49
N SER A 247 -1.51 -19.63 11.32
CA SER A 247 -1.53 -20.77 10.41
C SER A 247 -0.15 -21.03 9.81
N LEU A 248 0.54 -19.97 9.35
CA LEU A 248 1.89 -20.09 8.80
C LEU A 248 2.89 -20.54 9.88
N VAL A 249 2.82 -19.94 11.08
CA VAL A 249 3.70 -20.29 12.21
C VAL A 249 3.52 -21.76 12.61
N ALA A 250 2.26 -22.22 12.73
CA ALA A 250 1.98 -23.61 13.06
C ALA A 250 2.48 -24.58 11.97
N ALA A 251 2.30 -24.24 10.70
CA ALA A 251 2.74 -25.07 9.57
C ALA A 251 4.26 -25.20 9.50
N LEU A 252 5.02 -24.19 9.94
CA LEU A 252 6.49 -24.20 9.89
C LEU A 252 7.15 -24.70 11.19
N GLN A 253 6.36 -24.91 12.24
CA GLN A 253 6.89 -25.32 13.55
C GLN A 253 7.68 -26.63 13.45
N GLY A 254 8.88 -26.65 14.02
CA GLY A 254 9.77 -27.81 14.01
C GLY A 254 10.49 -28.09 12.69
N THR A 255 10.24 -27.30 11.65
CA THR A 255 10.94 -27.42 10.34
C THR A 255 12.27 -26.65 10.34
N SER A 256 13.01 -26.70 9.21
CA SER A 256 14.20 -25.88 9.02
C SER A 256 13.90 -24.37 8.89
N ARG A 257 12.64 -24.02 8.65
CA ARG A 257 12.13 -22.64 8.49
C ARG A 257 11.27 -22.19 9.67
N ASP A 258 11.35 -22.88 10.79
CA ASP A 258 10.62 -22.51 12.02
C ASP A 258 10.84 -21.05 12.37
N THR A 259 9.75 -20.32 12.56
CA THR A 259 9.76 -18.89 12.87
C THR A 259 10.20 -18.61 14.32
N GLY A 260 10.09 -19.60 15.21
CA GLY A 260 10.34 -19.47 16.63
C GLY A 260 9.35 -18.55 17.36
N LEU A 261 8.26 -18.11 16.69
CA LEU A 261 7.22 -17.31 17.34
C LEU A 261 6.36 -18.20 18.26
N ASN A 262 5.92 -17.62 19.38
CA ASN A 262 5.12 -18.35 20.37
C ASN A 262 3.66 -18.42 19.95
N LEU A 263 3.21 -19.58 19.47
CA LEU A 263 1.84 -19.79 18.98
C LEU A 263 0.77 -19.47 20.04
N LYS A 264 1.04 -19.71 21.34
CA LYS A 264 0.12 -19.37 22.42
C LYS A 264 -0.05 -17.85 22.59
N LYS A 265 1.03 -17.07 22.47
CA LYS A 265 0.94 -15.60 22.49
C LYS A 265 0.20 -15.08 21.25
N LEU A 266 0.44 -15.68 20.07
CA LEU A 266 -0.28 -15.35 18.84
C LEU A 266 -1.79 -15.57 19.00
N THR A 267 -2.21 -16.72 19.53
CA THR A 267 -3.64 -17.00 19.75
C THR A 267 -4.27 -16.08 20.80
N GLN A 268 -3.51 -15.64 21.81
CA GLN A 268 -3.99 -14.64 22.77
C GLN A 268 -4.22 -13.28 22.11
N ALA A 269 -3.29 -12.82 21.27
CA ALA A 269 -3.44 -11.59 20.52
C ALA A 269 -4.61 -11.67 19.51
N ALA A 270 -4.74 -12.81 18.79
CA ALA A 270 -5.86 -13.05 17.90
C ALA A 270 -7.21 -13.03 18.64
N ALA A 271 -7.31 -13.65 19.82
CA ALA A 271 -8.53 -13.62 20.62
C ALA A 271 -8.95 -12.19 21.01
N TYR A 272 -8.01 -11.30 21.29
CA TYR A 272 -8.31 -9.88 21.49
C TYR A 272 -8.88 -9.23 20.21
N PHE A 273 -8.24 -9.43 19.07
CA PHE A 273 -8.67 -8.83 17.82
C PHE A 273 -10.00 -9.39 17.28
N GLN A 274 -10.49 -10.54 17.76
CA GLN A 274 -11.85 -11.02 17.44
C GLN A 274 -12.92 -10.01 17.86
N GLY A 275 -12.76 -9.37 19.02
CA GLY A 275 -13.67 -8.32 19.49
C GLY A 275 -13.62 -7.08 18.60
N VAL A 276 -12.42 -6.68 18.15
CA VAL A 276 -12.23 -5.55 17.24
C VAL A 276 -12.84 -5.87 15.85
N ALA A 277 -12.59 -7.07 15.32
CA ALA A 277 -13.16 -7.51 14.05
C ALA A 277 -14.70 -7.56 14.11
N GLN A 278 -15.29 -8.04 15.22
CA GLN A 278 -16.73 -8.07 15.41
C GLN A 278 -17.32 -6.64 15.41
N ARG A 279 -16.71 -5.70 16.13
CA ARG A 279 -17.14 -4.29 16.09
C ARG A 279 -17.10 -3.72 14.66
N LEU A 280 -16.04 -4.01 13.89
CA LEU A 280 -15.92 -3.57 12.49
C LEU A 280 -17.03 -4.18 11.60
N VAL A 281 -17.46 -5.42 11.90
CA VAL A 281 -18.61 -6.07 11.25
C VAL A 281 -19.91 -5.35 11.63
N ASP A 282 -20.13 -5.12 12.92
CA ASP A 282 -21.36 -4.49 13.43
C ASP A 282 -21.53 -3.06 12.92
N GLU A 283 -20.44 -2.34 12.72
CA GLU A 283 -20.42 -1.00 12.12
C GLU A 283 -20.46 -1.01 10.57
N GLY A 284 -20.46 -2.19 9.93
CA GLY A 284 -20.57 -2.34 8.48
C GLY A 284 -19.27 -2.06 7.69
N PHE A 285 -18.13 -1.87 8.36
CA PHE A 285 -16.85 -1.63 7.71
C PHE A 285 -16.16 -2.92 7.26
N PHE A 286 -16.45 -4.02 7.91
CA PHE A 286 -15.95 -5.35 7.56
C PHE A 286 -17.10 -6.27 7.18
N VAL A 287 -17.13 -6.71 5.93
CA VAL A 287 -18.17 -7.61 5.40
C VAL A 287 -17.52 -8.94 5.00
N PRO A 288 -17.37 -9.91 5.94
CA PRO A 288 -16.62 -11.16 5.72
C PRO A 288 -17.04 -11.91 4.45
N GLY A 289 -18.35 -11.94 4.18
CA GLY A 289 -18.89 -12.62 3.01
C GLY A 289 -18.46 -12.05 1.65
N GLN A 290 -17.96 -10.82 1.63
CA GLN A 290 -17.44 -10.15 0.42
C GLN A 290 -15.93 -10.27 0.30
N VAL A 291 -15.20 -10.07 1.39
CA VAL A 291 -13.74 -9.88 1.34
C VAL A 291 -12.93 -11.12 1.74
N LEU A 292 -13.52 -12.09 2.44
CA LEU A 292 -12.80 -13.32 2.85
C LEU A 292 -12.93 -14.47 1.86
N ARG A 293 -13.86 -14.40 0.89
CA ARG A 293 -14.03 -15.45 -0.11
C ARG A 293 -12.90 -15.38 -1.13
N PRO A 294 -12.19 -16.50 -1.42
CA PRO A 294 -11.23 -16.54 -2.50
C PRO A 294 -11.89 -16.17 -3.83
N ASP A 295 -11.24 -15.28 -4.59
CA ASP A 295 -11.66 -14.90 -5.93
C ASP A 295 -10.54 -15.11 -6.95
N VAL A 296 -10.55 -16.26 -7.61
CA VAL A 296 -9.56 -16.60 -8.65
C VAL A 296 -9.72 -15.78 -9.93
N LYS A 297 -10.82 -15.03 -10.11
CA LYS A 297 -10.96 -14.08 -11.22
C LYS A 297 -9.88 -12.99 -11.15
N ALA A 298 -9.39 -12.66 -9.96
CA ALA A 298 -8.25 -11.76 -9.79
C ALA A 298 -7.03 -12.20 -10.60
N LEU A 299 -6.78 -13.51 -10.72
CA LEU A 299 -5.67 -14.06 -11.51
C LEU A 299 -5.91 -13.94 -13.03
N ILE A 300 -7.18 -14.01 -13.46
CA ILE A 300 -7.57 -13.95 -14.89
C ILE A 300 -7.48 -12.51 -15.40
N TYR A 301 -8.14 -11.59 -14.69
CA TYR A 301 -8.21 -10.18 -15.07
C TYR A 301 -7.07 -9.33 -14.51
N GLN A 302 -6.25 -9.91 -13.61
CA GLN A 302 -5.12 -9.25 -12.94
C GLN A 302 -5.56 -8.00 -12.15
N VAL A 303 -6.79 -8.00 -11.64
CA VAL A 303 -7.43 -6.86 -10.97
C VAL A 303 -7.43 -7.10 -9.46
N PRO A 304 -6.82 -6.20 -8.66
CA PRO A 304 -6.88 -6.28 -7.20
C PRO A 304 -8.32 -6.23 -6.67
N GLY A 305 -8.58 -6.89 -5.54
CA GLY A 305 -9.92 -6.94 -4.92
C GLY A 305 -10.55 -5.55 -4.68
N GLY A 306 -9.75 -4.57 -4.26
CA GLY A 306 -10.20 -3.19 -4.09
C GLY A 306 -10.62 -2.51 -5.41
N MET A 307 -9.96 -2.84 -6.52
CA MET A 307 -10.35 -2.35 -7.85
C MET A 307 -11.67 -2.99 -8.31
N LEU A 308 -11.86 -4.30 -8.10
CA LEU A 308 -13.13 -4.98 -8.43
C LEU A 308 -14.32 -4.32 -7.72
N SER A 309 -14.19 -4.04 -6.43
CA SER A 309 -15.22 -3.35 -5.64
C SER A 309 -15.51 -1.94 -6.18
N ASN A 310 -14.48 -1.23 -6.62
CA ASN A 310 -14.64 0.10 -7.21
C ASN A 310 -15.34 0.05 -8.56
N LEU A 311 -14.95 -0.88 -9.45
CA LEU A 311 -15.60 -1.09 -10.74
C LEU A 311 -17.09 -1.44 -10.56
N LEU A 312 -17.41 -2.36 -9.64
CA LEU A 312 -18.80 -2.70 -9.31
C LEU A 312 -19.60 -1.48 -8.87
N SER A 313 -19.03 -0.63 -8.01
CA SER A 313 -19.67 0.60 -7.56
C SER A 313 -19.91 1.58 -8.70
N GLN A 314 -18.92 1.79 -9.58
CA GLN A 314 -19.05 2.66 -10.75
C GLN A 314 -20.15 2.14 -11.69
N MET A 315 -20.19 0.83 -11.97
CA MET A 315 -21.20 0.24 -12.86
C MET A 315 -22.61 0.31 -12.28
N LYS A 316 -22.77 0.10 -10.95
CA LYS A 316 -24.05 0.32 -10.26
C LYS A 316 -24.53 1.76 -10.36
N ASN A 317 -23.63 2.73 -10.10
CA ASN A 317 -23.96 4.14 -10.18
C ASN A 317 -24.33 4.60 -11.60
N ALA A 318 -23.75 3.96 -12.61
CA ALA A 318 -24.06 4.19 -14.03
C ALA A 318 -25.32 3.41 -14.52
N ASN A 319 -25.96 2.59 -13.68
CA ASN A 319 -27.04 1.67 -14.05
C ASN A 319 -26.68 0.77 -15.25
N ALA A 320 -25.43 0.30 -15.32
CA ALA A 320 -24.86 -0.47 -16.42
C ALA A 320 -24.23 -1.79 -15.98
N MET A 321 -24.86 -2.46 -14.99
CA MET A 321 -24.35 -3.73 -14.45
C MET A 321 -24.34 -4.86 -15.48
N ASP A 322 -25.18 -4.79 -16.50
CA ASP A 322 -25.20 -5.68 -17.67
C ASP A 322 -23.90 -5.67 -18.46
N LYS A 323 -23.14 -4.56 -18.42
CA LYS A 323 -21.84 -4.40 -19.10
C LYS A 323 -20.63 -4.71 -18.23
N TYR A 324 -20.84 -5.23 -17.02
CA TYR A 324 -19.72 -5.42 -16.07
C TYR A 324 -18.63 -6.38 -16.60
N GLU A 325 -19.01 -7.49 -17.24
CA GLU A 325 -18.06 -8.44 -17.83
C GLU A 325 -17.28 -7.81 -19.02
N GLU A 326 -17.92 -6.91 -19.79
CA GLU A 326 -17.24 -6.17 -20.86
C GLU A 326 -16.17 -5.24 -20.29
N VAL A 327 -16.45 -4.57 -19.15
CA VAL A 327 -15.47 -3.73 -18.45
C VAL A 327 -14.30 -4.57 -17.95
N LEU A 328 -14.56 -5.74 -17.35
CA LEU A 328 -13.49 -6.63 -16.89
C LEU A 328 -12.59 -7.09 -18.05
N ALA A 329 -13.16 -7.38 -19.23
CA ALA A 329 -12.41 -7.73 -20.41
C ALA A 329 -11.65 -6.54 -21.03
N GLU A 330 -12.11 -5.31 -20.82
CA GLU A 330 -11.45 -4.10 -21.32
C GLU A 330 -10.27 -3.66 -20.46
N VAL A 331 -10.25 -3.97 -19.14
CA VAL A 331 -9.16 -3.60 -18.24
C VAL A 331 -7.78 -4.07 -18.73
N PRO A 332 -7.56 -5.36 -19.10
CA PRO A 332 -6.26 -5.80 -19.62
C PRO A 332 -5.84 -5.08 -20.93
N ARG A 333 -6.82 -4.72 -21.75
CA ARG A 333 -6.56 -4.02 -23.03
C ARG A 333 -6.09 -2.58 -22.80
N VAL A 334 -6.78 -1.84 -21.92
CA VAL A 334 -6.36 -0.49 -21.50
C VAL A 334 -5.00 -0.54 -20.84
N ARG A 335 -4.76 -1.55 -19.97
CA ARG A 335 -3.47 -1.75 -19.32
C ARG A 335 -2.34 -1.96 -20.33
N ALA A 336 -2.57 -2.78 -21.37
CA ALA A 336 -1.59 -2.99 -22.43
C ALA A 336 -1.31 -1.71 -23.22
N ASP A 337 -2.36 -0.98 -23.64
CA ASP A 337 -2.24 0.28 -24.35
C ASP A 337 -1.47 1.35 -23.55
N PHE A 338 -1.55 1.29 -22.22
CA PHE A 338 -0.86 2.20 -21.28
C PHE A 338 0.54 1.72 -20.87
N GLY A 339 1.13 0.73 -21.55
CA GLY A 339 2.48 0.26 -21.26
C GLY A 339 2.58 -0.61 -20.00
N TYR A 340 1.57 -1.40 -19.71
CA TYR A 340 1.52 -2.41 -18.66
C TYR A 340 1.81 -1.91 -17.24
N PRO A 341 1.24 -0.79 -16.76
CA PRO A 341 1.44 -0.39 -15.36
C PRO A 341 0.98 -1.51 -14.40
N PRO A 342 1.66 -1.73 -13.26
CA PRO A 342 1.12 -2.55 -12.19
C PRO A 342 -0.23 -1.98 -11.74
N LEU A 343 -1.23 -2.85 -11.50
CA LEU A 343 -2.57 -2.41 -11.07
C LEU A 343 -2.61 -2.24 -9.54
N VAL A 344 -1.95 -1.20 -9.08
CA VAL A 344 -1.91 -0.75 -7.69
C VAL A 344 -2.40 0.69 -7.63
N THR A 345 -2.68 1.23 -6.43
CA THR A 345 -3.08 2.64 -6.31
C THR A 345 -1.92 3.57 -6.68
N PRO A 346 -2.09 4.56 -7.58
CA PRO A 346 -3.35 4.99 -8.22
C PRO A 346 -3.64 4.34 -9.60
N THR A 347 -2.71 3.61 -10.20
CA THR A 347 -2.79 3.10 -11.58
C THR A 347 -3.98 2.16 -11.81
N SER A 348 -4.35 1.34 -10.80
CA SER A 348 -5.54 0.50 -10.87
C SER A 348 -6.82 1.30 -11.07
N GLN A 349 -6.92 2.46 -10.43
CA GLN A 349 -8.07 3.36 -10.58
C GLN A 349 -8.07 4.04 -11.95
N ILE A 350 -6.90 4.50 -12.42
CA ILE A 350 -6.74 5.14 -13.73
C ILE A 350 -7.16 4.19 -14.83
N VAL A 351 -6.59 3.00 -14.87
CA VAL A 351 -6.88 1.97 -15.87
C VAL A 351 -8.35 1.52 -15.78
N GLY A 352 -8.86 1.29 -14.57
CA GLY A 352 -10.24 0.87 -14.37
C GLY A 352 -11.26 1.91 -14.81
N THR A 353 -11.08 3.16 -14.42
CA THR A 353 -12.00 4.24 -14.84
C THR A 353 -11.97 4.45 -16.35
N GLN A 354 -10.80 4.35 -16.99
CA GLN A 354 -10.71 4.43 -18.45
C GLN A 354 -11.41 3.25 -19.13
N ALA A 355 -11.29 2.03 -18.58
CA ALA A 355 -12.00 0.86 -19.12
C ALA A 355 -13.53 1.01 -19.01
N VAL A 356 -14.03 1.48 -17.86
CA VAL A 356 -15.45 1.82 -17.69
C VAL A 356 -15.89 2.86 -18.73
N LEU A 357 -15.12 3.92 -18.91
CA LEU A 357 -15.43 4.99 -19.85
C LEU A 357 -15.52 4.47 -21.29
N ASN A 358 -14.55 3.65 -21.72
CA ASN A 358 -14.53 3.03 -23.06
C ASN A 358 -15.80 2.21 -23.32
N VAL A 359 -16.20 1.39 -22.37
CA VAL A 359 -17.39 0.50 -22.49
C VAL A 359 -18.69 1.30 -22.46
N LEU A 360 -18.82 2.26 -21.54
CA LEU A 360 -20.06 3.06 -21.44
C LEU A 360 -20.29 3.95 -22.65
N GLN A 361 -19.23 4.45 -23.27
CA GLN A 361 -19.32 5.28 -24.48
C GLN A 361 -19.49 4.48 -25.78
N GLY A 362 -19.33 3.14 -25.71
CA GLY A 362 -19.45 2.25 -26.88
C GLY A 362 -18.30 2.38 -27.89
N GLU A 363 -17.29 3.19 -27.59
CA GLU A 363 -16.11 3.42 -28.43
C GLU A 363 -14.89 3.61 -27.55
N ARG A 364 -13.80 2.86 -27.82
CA ARG A 364 -12.55 2.95 -27.08
C ARG A 364 -11.89 4.30 -27.31
N TYR A 365 -11.52 4.96 -26.20
CA TYR A 365 -10.78 6.22 -26.21
C TYR A 365 -11.50 7.38 -26.93
N ARG A 366 -12.84 7.34 -27.01
CA ARG A 366 -13.63 8.49 -27.43
C ARG A 366 -13.36 9.71 -26.54
N SER A 367 -13.04 9.46 -25.26
CA SER A 367 -12.51 10.46 -24.34
C SER A 367 -11.55 9.84 -23.35
N PHE A 368 -10.68 10.66 -22.75
CA PHE A 368 -9.73 10.28 -21.74
C PHE A 368 -10.04 10.99 -20.41
N THR A 369 -9.83 10.29 -19.29
CA THR A 369 -9.83 10.95 -18.00
C THR A 369 -8.60 11.85 -17.86
N LYS A 370 -8.65 12.85 -16.96
CA LYS A 370 -7.50 13.70 -16.66
C LYS A 370 -6.30 12.86 -16.22
N GLU A 371 -6.54 11.87 -15.38
CA GLU A 371 -5.52 10.98 -14.82
C GLU A 371 -4.93 10.07 -15.91
N SER A 372 -5.73 9.58 -16.86
CA SER A 372 -5.24 8.81 -18.01
C SER A 372 -4.31 9.65 -18.89
N ARG A 373 -4.67 10.90 -19.15
CA ARG A 373 -3.79 11.83 -19.88
C ARG A 373 -2.49 12.10 -19.13
N ALA A 374 -2.58 12.38 -17.83
CA ALA A 374 -1.43 12.62 -16.98
C ALA A 374 -0.47 11.41 -16.92
N LEU A 375 -1.02 10.19 -16.86
CA LEU A 375 -0.24 8.95 -16.89
C LEU A 375 0.49 8.80 -18.23
N LEU A 376 -0.22 8.98 -19.37
CA LEU A 376 0.35 8.87 -20.70
C LEU A 376 1.36 9.99 -21.02
N LYS A 377 1.25 11.14 -20.36
CA LYS A 377 2.18 12.26 -20.46
C LYS A 377 3.49 12.04 -19.68
N GLY A 378 3.48 11.12 -18.71
CA GLY A 378 4.63 10.84 -17.85
C GLY A 378 4.63 11.62 -16.52
N GLU A 379 3.50 12.22 -16.11
CA GLU A 379 3.39 12.97 -14.84
C GLU A 379 3.54 12.07 -13.60
N TYR A 380 3.29 10.76 -13.73
CA TYR A 380 3.50 9.77 -12.66
C TYR A 380 4.86 9.08 -12.69
N GLY A 381 5.64 9.30 -13.76
CA GLY A 381 6.91 8.62 -14.00
C GLY A 381 6.93 7.79 -15.27
N ARG A 382 7.95 6.96 -15.42
CA ARG A 382 8.15 6.09 -16.59
C ARG A 382 7.33 4.81 -16.45
N LEU A 383 6.55 4.51 -17.47
CA LEU A 383 5.81 3.25 -17.55
C LEU A 383 6.75 2.06 -17.83
N PRO A 384 6.41 0.86 -17.32
CA PRO A 384 7.29 -0.31 -17.46
C PRO A 384 7.50 -0.80 -18.88
N GLY A 385 6.45 -0.72 -19.72
CA GLY A 385 6.45 -1.14 -21.10
C GLY A 385 6.21 0.01 -22.08
N GLU A 386 6.23 -0.33 -23.37
CA GLU A 386 5.94 0.64 -24.43
C GLU A 386 4.46 1.02 -24.40
N ILE A 387 4.21 2.32 -24.50
CA ILE A 387 2.85 2.88 -24.62
C ILE A 387 2.42 2.74 -26.07
N ASN A 388 1.14 2.42 -26.31
CA ASN A 388 0.55 2.48 -27.63
C ASN A 388 0.60 3.93 -28.16
N GLN A 389 1.45 4.17 -29.15
CA GLN A 389 1.73 5.52 -29.65
C GLN A 389 0.51 6.21 -30.25
N ASP A 390 -0.40 5.46 -30.88
CA ASP A 390 -1.63 6.03 -31.45
C ASP A 390 -2.55 6.50 -30.31
N ILE A 391 -2.69 5.71 -29.24
CA ILE A 391 -3.47 6.07 -28.06
C ILE A 391 -2.85 7.26 -27.35
N GLN A 392 -1.52 7.29 -27.20
CA GLN A 392 -0.81 8.42 -26.61
C GLN A 392 -1.03 9.70 -27.42
N ARG A 393 -0.94 9.62 -28.76
CA ARG A 393 -1.22 10.74 -29.65
C ARG A 393 -2.67 11.21 -29.60
N MET A 394 -3.63 10.26 -29.52
CA MET A 394 -5.05 10.61 -29.35
C MET A 394 -5.29 11.34 -28.02
N ALA A 395 -4.63 10.93 -26.95
CA ALA A 395 -4.78 11.53 -25.63
C ALA A 395 -4.16 12.92 -25.53
N LEU A 396 -2.97 13.13 -26.10
CA LEU A 396 -2.11 14.28 -25.82
C LEU A 396 -1.95 15.23 -27.02
N GLY A 397 -2.21 14.76 -28.25
CA GLY A 397 -1.86 15.56 -29.47
C GLY A 397 -0.36 15.82 -29.49
N ASP A 398 0.00 17.11 -29.62
CA ASP A 398 1.38 17.58 -29.68
C ASP A 398 1.93 18.06 -28.30
N GLU A 399 1.23 17.73 -27.19
CA GLU A 399 1.72 18.11 -25.86
C GLU A 399 3.10 17.47 -25.58
N PRO A 400 4.05 18.20 -24.97
CA PRO A 400 5.37 17.67 -24.66
C PRO A 400 5.27 16.59 -23.58
N LEU A 401 6.00 15.48 -23.80
CA LEU A 401 6.09 14.39 -22.82
C LEU A 401 7.11 14.72 -21.73
N ILE A 402 6.83 14.26 -20.53
CA ILE A 402 7.74 14.34 -19.39
C ILE A 402 8.62 13.09 -19.41
N THR A 403 9.88 13.25 -19.75
CA THR A 403 10.87 12.17 -19.83
C THR A 403 11.85 12.16 -18.66
N GLN A 404 12.05 13.32 -18.02
CA GLN A 404 12.84 13.45 -16.79
C GLN A 404 12.04 12.95 -15.58
N ARG A 405 12.70 12.94 -14.42
CA ARG A 405 12.04 12.65 -13.13
C ARG A 405 10.96 13.72 -12.88
N PRO A 406 9.68 13.34 -12.68
CA PRO A 406 8.61 14.34 -12.53
C PRO A 406 8.81 15.30 -11.35
N ALA A 407 9.39 14.85 -10.26
CA ALA A 407 9.66 15.67 -9.09
C ALA A 407 10.68 16.81 -9.36
N ASP A 408 11.55 16.68 -10.37
CA ASP A 408 12.48 17.74 -10.76
C ASP A 408 11.79 18.97 -11.37
N LEU A 409 10.51 18.81 -11.73
CA LEU A 409 9.64 19.90 -12.20
C LEU A 409 8.97 20.66 -11.05
N ILE A 410 9.10 20.17 -9.82
CA ILE A 410 8.48 20.76 -8.63
C ILE A 410 9.58 21.45 -7.82
N GLY A 411 9.45 22.77 -7.70
CA GLY A 411 10.37 23.54 -6.83
C GLY A 411 10.12 23.23 -5.35
N PRO A 412 11.00 23.66 -4.44
CA PRO A 412 10.81 23.50 -3.00
C PRO A 412 9.47 24.07 -2.53
N GLU A 413 8.71 23.29 -1.74
CA GLU A 413 7.35 23.66 -1.30
C GLU A 413 7.19 23.74 0.22
N LEU A 414 8.15 23.25 1.01
CA LEU A 414 7.98 23.15 2.46
C LEU A 414 7.73 24.51 3.13
N GLU A 415 8.46 25.54 2.71
CA GLU A 415 8.30 26.89 3.26
C GLU A 415 6.93 27.50 2.90
N LYS A 416 6.43 27.23 1.70
CA LYS A 416 5.08 27.61 1.29
C LYS A 416 4.04 26.97 2.21
N PHE A 417 4.15 25.68 2.51
CA PHE A 417 3.21 25.01 3.41
C PHE A 417 3.30 25.52 4.86
N ARG A 418 4.48 25.90 5.33
CA ARG A 418 4.64 26.57 6.63
C ARG A 418 3.89 27.89 6.68
N GLU A 419 4.02 28.73 5.65
CA GLU A 419 3.31 30.01 5.59
C GLU A 419 1.80 29.83 5.47
N GLU A 420 1.32 28.93 4.60
CA GLU A 420 -0.10 28.65 4.41
C GLU A 420 -0.77 28.09 5.69
N SER A 421 -0.06 27.31 6.49
CA SER A 421 -0.60 26.67 7.71
C SER A 421 -0.32 27.45 8.99
N ARG A 422 0.39 28.57 8.93
CA ARG A 422 0.88 29.34 10.08
C ARG A 422 -0.16 29.65 11.15
N GLU A 423 -1.43 29.86 10.75
CA GLU A 423 -2.50 30.22 11.69
C GLU A 423 -2.99 29.05 12.55
N PHE A 424 -2.83 27.81 12.08
CA PHE A 424 -3.41 26.63 12.73
C PHE A 424 -2.41 25.50 12.99
N ALA A 425 -1.25 25.47 12.33
CA ALA A 425 -0.19 24.53 12.63
C ALA A 425 0.56 24.95 13.90
N ARG A 426 0.88 23.98 14.77
CA ARG A 426 1.64 24.18 16.01
C ARG A 426 2.96 23.44 16.02
N SER A 427 3.21 22.61 15.02
CA SER A 427 4.43 21.80 14.86
C SER A 427 4.69 21.54 13.38
N GLU A 428 5.90 21.05 13.06
CA GLU A 428 6.24 20.63 11.70
C GLU A 428 5.38 19.42 11.25
N GLU A 429 4.98 18.56 12.17
CA GLU A 429 4.04 17.47 11.91
C GLU A 429 2.68 17.99 11.43
N ASP A 430 2.20 19.10 11.98
CA ASP A 430 0.98 19.76 11.53
C ASP A 430 1.14 20.35 10.12
N VAL A 431 2.26 20.98 9.85
CA VAL A 431 2.60 21.49 8.50
C VAL A 431 2.57 20.38 7.47
N LEU A 432 3.19 19.24 7.77
CA LEU A 432 3.18 18.09 6.87
C LEU A 432 1.79 17.46 6.73
N SER A 433 0.99 17.43 7.80
CA SER A 433 -0.40 16.99 7.70
C SER A 433 -1.20 17.86 6.74
N TYR A 434 -0.99 19.16 6.79
CA TYR A 434 -1.60 20.12 5.87
C TYR A 434 -1.06 19.94 4.44
N ALA A 435 0.24 19.80 4.26
CA ALA A 435 0.84 19.58 2.94
C ALA A 435 0.27 18.35 2.23
N LEU A 436 0.03 17.27 2.98
CA LEU A 436 -0.51 16.01 2.46
C LEU A 436 -2.01 16.08 2.19
N PHE A 437 -2.80 16.66 3.10
CA PHE A 437 -4.27 16.67 3.08
C PHE A 437 -4.85 18.03 3.49
N PRO A 438 -4.67 19.10 2.70
CA PRO A 438 -4.90 20.48 3.12
C PRO A 438 -6.26 20.71 3.80
N GLN A 439 -7.35 20.42 3.10
CA GLN A 439 -8.72 20.70 3.60
C GLN A 439 -9.07 19.92 4.87
N VAL A 440 -8.67 18.64 4.92
CA VAL A 440 -9.00 17.74 6.04
C VAL A 440 -8.13 18.06 7.25
N ALA A 441 -6.84 18.29 7.03
CA ALA A 441 -5.90 18.62 8.10
C ALA A 441 -6.21 20.01 8.69
N GLU A 442 -6.49 21.03 7.87
CA GLU A 442 -6.86 22.35 8.38
C GLU A 442 -8.08 22.26 9.29
N LYS A 443 -9.16 21.59 8.85
CA LYS A 443 -10.36 21.39 9.66
C LYS A 443 -10.01 20.71 10.98
N PHE A 444 -9.32 19.57 10.93
CA PHE A 444 -8.92 18.81 12.11
C PHE A 444 -8.09 19.65 13.09
N LEU A 445 -7.06 20.36 12.57
CA LEU A 445 -6.15 21.16 13.39
C LEU A 445 -6.85 22.35 14.05
N ARG A 446 -7.75 23.05 13.36
CA ARG A 446 -8.55 24.13 13.93
C ARG A 446 -9.48 23.61 15.03
N GLU A 447 -10.16 22.48 14.83
CA GLU A 447 -11.03 21.84 15.82
C GLU A 447 -10.23 21.40 17.06
N ARG A 448 -9.08 20.73 16.86
CA ARG A 448 -8.17 20.33 17.93
C ARG A 448 -7.71 21.55 18.75
N ASN A 449 -7.33 22.62 18.08
CA ASN A 449 -6.81 23.84 18.72
C ASN A 449 -7.88 24.63 19.49
N ALA A 450 -9.14 24.51 19.11
CA ALA A 450 -10.27 25.13 19.81
C ALA A 450 -10.68 24.38 21.10
N GLY A 451 -9.98 23.31 21.47
CA GLY A 451 -10.28 22.51 22.67
C GLY A 451 -11.49 21.57 22.50
N GLY A 452 -11.93 21.37 21.28
CA GLY A 452 -12.93 20.36 20.93
C GLY A 452 -12.34 18.97 21.12
N ALA A 453 -12.86 18.18 22.05
CA ALA A 453 -12.58 16.75 22.05
C ALA A 453 -13.10 16.17 20.72
N PRO A 454 -12.26 15.43 19.97
CA PRO A 454 -12.70 14.88 18.70
C PRO A 454 -13.91 13.95 18.93
N LYS A 455 -15.05 14.25 18.30
CA LYS A 455 -16.16 13.31 18.23
C LYS A 455 -15.92 12.38 17.03
N PRO A 456 -16.00 11.06 17.19
CA PRO A 456 -15.95 10.15 16.04
C PRO A 456 -17.01 10.56 15.02
N ALA A 457 -16.67 10.52 13.74
CA ALA A 457 -17.63 10.74 12.68
C ALA A 457 -18.77 9.71 12.80
N PRO A 458 -20.05 10.10 12.58
CA PRO A 458 -21.15 9.15 12.62
C PRO A 458 -20.92 8.03 11.61
N ALA A 459 -21.30 6.79 11.98
CA ALA A 459 -21.25 5.64 11.10
C ALA A 459 -21.96 5.99 9.78
N ALA A 460 -21.25 5.89 8.67
CA ALA A 460 -21.82 6.16 7.36
C ALA A 460 -22.83 5.06 7.05
N THR A 461 -24.10 5.37 7.09
CA THR A 461 -25.15 4.52 6.55
C THR A 461 -24.91 4.38 5.04
N ASP A 462 -24.66 3.16 4.60
CA ASP A 462 -24.80 2.63 3.26
C ASP A 462 -24.08 3.42 2.12
N GLN A 463 -22.75 3.47 2.14
CA GLN A 463 -21.97 3.76 0.93
C GLN A 463 -20.62 3.01 1.02
N GLY A 464 -20.42 2.04 0.10
CA GLY A 464 -19.14 1.38 -0.10
C GLY A 464 -17.97 2.37 -0.26
N PRO A 465 -16.71 1.94 -0.29
CA PRO A 465 -15.55 2.82 -0.22
C PRO A 465 -15.62 3.89 -1.31
N ARG A 466 -16.04 5.10 -0.92
CA ARG A 466 -15.95 6.27 -1.79
C ARG A 466 -14.51 6.73 -1.81
N VAL A 467 -13.83 6.47 -2.92
CA VAL A 467 -12.69 7.27 -3.29
C VAL A 467 -13.26 8.59 -3.81
N LEU A 468 -13.28 9.61 -2.94
CA LEU A 468 -13.63 10.95 -3.35
C LEU A 468 -12.46 11.51 -4.14
N TYR A 469 -12.62 11.60 -5.47
CA TYR A 469 -11.82 12.53 -6.26
C TYR A 469 -12.19 13.94 -5.81
N VAL A 470 -11.23 14.66 -5.28
CA VAL A 470 -11.35 16.10 -5.09
C VAL A 470 -11.36 16.72 -6.48
N GLN A 471 -12.52 17.14 -6.94
CA GLN A 471 -12.60 18.12 -8.02
C GLN A 471 -12.15 19.47 -7.42
N ASP A 472 -10.87 19.79 -7.64
CA ASP A 472 -10.45 21.18 -7.51
C ASP A 472 -11.18 21.96 -8.61
N ARG A 473 -12.17 22.71 -8.21
CA ARG A 473 -12.68 23.80 -9.06
C ARG A 473 -11.65 24.92 -9.03
N ALA A 474 -11.21 25.29 -10.22
CA ALA A 474 -10.34 26.33 -10.70
C ALA A 474 -9.95 27.44 -9.71
#